data_706a112fd0d0e119d4e8e55b8b0817e6
#
_entry.id   706a112fd0d0e119d4e8e55b8b0817e6
#
_cell.length_a   1.000
_cell.length_b   1.000
_cell.length_c   1.000
_cell.angle_alpha   90.00
_cell.angle_beta   90.00
_cell.angle_gamma   90.00
#
_symmetry.space_group_name_H-M   'P 1'
#
loop_
_entity.id
_entity.type
_entity.pdbx_description
1 polymer ?
#
loop_
_entity_poly.entity_id
_entity_poly.type
_entity_poly.pdbx_seq_one_letter_code
_entity_poly.pdbx_strand_id
1 'polypeptide(L)'
;MAAAADHDVPMISMRAVNKHFGDLHVLKDIDLEVRRGEVIVVLGPSGSGKSTLCRTINRLEPIDSGTITIDGQELPAEGRQLAELRSDVGMVFQSFNLFAHKTILENVALAPTKVRKTPKERARTEAMALLERVGVANQADKYPAQLSGGQQQRVAIARSLAMNPKVMLFDEPTSALDPEMINEVLAVMSALADGGMTMLVITHEMGFARRAADRVVFMSDGAIVEDAPPEEFFSRPKTDRAKEFLGKILNH
;
A
#
# COMPACT_ATOMS: atom_id res chain seq x y z
N MET A 1 27.36 -22.87 -5.05
CA MET A 1 27.05 -22.49 -3.65
C MET A 1 26.84 -20.99 -3.60
N ALA A 2 25.62 -20.54 -3.87
CA ALA A 2 25.18 -19.17 -3.63
C ALA A 2 23.66 -19.13 -3.85
N ALA A 3 22.86 -19.20 -2.80
CA ALA A 3 21.43 -18.82 -2.77
C ALA A 3 20.77 -19.22 -1.44
N ALA A 4 21.39 -18.89 -0.31
CA ALA A 4 20.78 -19.14 1.01
C ALA A 4 20.77 -17.89 1.92
N ALA A 5 21.05 -16.69 1.38
CA ALA A 5 21.24 -15.49 2.19
C ALA A 5 20.13 -14.42 2.06
N ASP A 6 19.08 -14.65 1.25
CA ASP A 6 18.15 -13.56 0.88
C ASP A 6 16.76 -13.64 1.54
N HIS A 7 16.50 -14.68 2.35
CA HIS A 7 15.19 -14.86 3.01
C HIS A 7 15.10 -14.26 4.42
N ASP A 8 16.21 -13.79 4.99
CA ASP A 8 16.27 -13.34 6.39
C ASP A 8 16.12 -11.82 6.56
N VAL A 9 16.25 -11.05 5.48
CA VAL A 9 16.11 -9.58 5.51
C VAL A 9 14.67 -9.20 5.22
N PRO A 10 13.97 -8.55 6.17
CA PRO A 10 12.60 -8.10 5.92
C PRO A 10 12.56 -7.07 4.78
N MET A 11 11.46 -7.08 4.01
CA MET A 11 11.22 -6.10 2.95
C MET A 11 11.03 -4.69 3.53
N ILE A 12 10.32 -4.58 4.66
CA ILE A 12 10.19 -3.36 5.44
C ILE A 12 10.56 -3.69 6.88
N SER A 13 11.39 -2.86 7.52
CA SER A 13 11.61 -2.91 8.96
C SER A 13 11.50 -1.51 9.53
N MET A 14 10.68 -1.37 10.55
CA MET A 14 10.52 -0.15 11.36
C MET A 14 10.95 -0.47 12.79
N ARG A 15 11.77 0.39 13.39
CA ARG A 15 12.28 0.21 14.76
C ARG A 15 12.12 1.50 15.55
N ALA A 16 11.35 1.44 16.63
CA ALA A 16 11.06 2.53 17.56
C ALA A 16 10.65 3.82 16.82
N VAL A 17 9.82 3.69 15.77
CA VAL A 17 9.44 4.82 14.91
C VAL A 17 8.44 5.70 15.62
N ASN A 18 8.78 6.99 15.73
CA ASN A 18 7.95 8.02 16.35
C ASN A 18 7.65 9.15 15.36
N LYS A 19 6.42 9.67 15.43
CA LYS A 19 5.96 10.79 14.62
C LYS A 19 5.05 11.71 15.42
N HIS A 20 5.37 13.00 15.38
CA HIS A 20 4.54 14.05 15.96
C HIS A 20 4.05 15.04 14.89
N PHE A 21 2.90 15.63 15.11
CA PHE A 21 2.40 16.82 14.42
C PHE A 21 2.11 17.89 15.48
N GLY A 22 3.05 18.82 15.67
CA GLY A 22 3.05 19.71 16.81
C GLY A 22 3.11 18.91 18.11
N ASP A 23 2.17 19.14 19.02
CA ASP A 23 2.09 18.43 20.32
C ASP A 23 1.44 17.03 20.20
N LEU A 24 0.83 16.70 19.05
CA LEU A 24 0.14 15.42 18.86
C LEU A 24 1.13 14.31 18.49
N HIS A 25 1.32 13.33 19.39
CA HIS A 25 2.12 12.13 19.15
C HIS A 25 1.29 11.09 18.39
N VAL A 26 1.49 10.97 17.08
CA VAL A 26 0.66 10.17 16.16
C VAL A 26 1.18 8.76 15.96
N LEU A 27 2.49 8.55 15.94
CA LEU A 27 3.11 7.21 15.96
C LEU A 27 4.01 7.11 17.18
N LYS A 28 3.82 6.04 17.95
CA LYS A 28 4.45 5.84 19.26
C LYS A 28 5.21 4.54 19.28
N ASP A 29 6.53 4.62 19.20
CA ASP A 29 7.45 3.49 19.28
C ASP A 29 7.02 2.31 18.39
N ILE A 30 6.78 2.59 17.10
CA ILE A 30 6.32 1.58 16.16
C ILE A 30 7.47 0.64 15.80
N ASP A 31 7.29 -0.62 16.14
CA ASP A 31 8.10 -1.75 15.65
C ASP A 31 7.25 -2.60 14.71
N LEU A 32 7.70 -2.76 13.46
CA LEU A 32 6.99 -3.54 12.44
C LEU A 32 7.97 -4.13 11.45
N GLU A 33 7.84 -5.42 11.18
CA GLU A 33 8.55 -6.09 10.09
C GLU A 33 7.55 -6.64 9.07
N VAL A 34 7.87 -6.47 7.79
CA VAL A 34 7.12 -7.06 6.66
C VAL A 34 8.08 -7.90 5.87
N ARG A 35 7.78 -9.18 5.71
CA ARG A 35 8.60 -10.11 4.93
C ARG A 35 8.35 -9.96 3.43
N ARG A 36 9.26 -10.48 2.62
CA ARG A 36 9.05 -10.54 1.17
C ARG A 36 7.86 -11.43 0.83
N GLY A 37 6.98 -10.95 -0.05
CA GLY A 37 5.75 -11.64 -0.45
C GLY A 37 4.66 -11.65 0.61
N GLU A 38 4.90 -11.06 1.79
CA GLU A 38 3.90 -11.00 2.86
C GLU A 38 2.87 -9.89 2.59
N VAL A 39 1.62 -10.20 2.86
CA VAL A 39 0.50 -9.25 2.83
C VAL A 39 0.09 -8.92 4.27
N ILE A 40 0.38 -7.69 4.69
CA ILE A 40 -0.06 -7.17 5.99
C ILE A 40 -1.25 -6.25 5.79
N VAL A 41 -2.33 -6.52 6.53
CA VAL A 41 -3.46 -5.60 6.62
C VAL A 41 -3.42 -4.84 7.94
N VAL A 42 -3.44 -3.50 7.86
CA VAL A 42 -3.44 -2.61 9.02
C VAL A 42 -4.87 -2.15 9.29
N LEU A 43 -5.41 -2.52 10.45
CA LEU A 43 -6.74 -2.17 10.93
C LEU A 43 -6.66 -1.22 12.13
N GLY A 44 -7.77 -0.55 12.43
CA GLY A 44 -7.90 0.29 13.61
C GLY A 44 -8.88 1.45 13.42
N PRO A 45 -9.28 2.12 14.50
CA PRO A 45 -10.20 3.26 14.43
C PRO A 45 -9.62 4.43 13.62
N SER A 46 -10.49 5.33 13.17
CA SER A 46 -10.05 6.58 12.53
C SER A 46 -9.17 7.37 13.49
N GLY A 47 -8.11 7.99 12.98
CA GLY A 47 -7.16 8.75 13.79
C GLY A 47 -6.13 7.91 14.56
N SER A 48 -6.08 6.57 14.41
CA SER A 48 -5.09 5.73 15.09
C SER A 48 -3.68 5.77 14.51
N GLY A 49 -3.43 6.56 13.45
CA GLY A 49 -2.10 6.72 12.85
C GLY A 49 -1.82 5.86 11.61
N LYS A 50 -2.75 5.04 11.14
CA LYS A 50 -2.55 4.11 10.00
C LYS A 50 -2.01 4.76 8.72
N SER A 51 -2.68 5.82 8.24
CA SER A 51 -2.22 6.52 7.03
C SER A 51 -0.87 7.19 7.23
N THR A 52 -0.59 7.70 8.44
CA THR A 52 0.72 8.24 8.79
C THR A 52 1.79 7.14 8.75
N LEU A 53 1.51 5.97 9.35
CA LEU A 53 2.38 4.80 9.26
C LEU A 53 2.73 4.47 7.80
N CYS A 54 1.72 4.34 6.95
CA CYS A 54 1.92 4.04 5.54
C CYS A 54 2.78 5.09 4.83
N ARG A 55 2.55 6.38 5.10
CA ARG A 55 3.28 7.49 4.48
C ARG A 55 4.70 7.66 5.01
N THR A 56 5.02 7.17 6.20
CA THR A 56 6.40 7.19 6.69
C THR A 56 7.29 6.18 5.96
N ILE A 57 6.74 5.04 5.51
CA ILE A 57 7.48 3.98 4.82
C ILE A 57 8.10 4.48 3.50
N ASN A 58 7.42 5.37 2.77
CA ASN A 58 7.97 5.98 1.54
C ASN A 58 8.47 7.42 1.76
N ARG A 59 8.57 7.85 3.02
CA ARG A 59 8.99 9.18 3.45
C ARG A 59 8.18 10.34 2.85
N LEU A 60 6.90 10.14 2.54
CA LEU A 60 5.96 11.24 2.32
C LEU A 60 5.73 12.02 3.60
N GLU A 61 5.78 11.31 4.74
CA GLU A 61 5.86 11.90 6.08
C GLU A 61 7.21 11.56 6.70
N PRO A 62 8.04 12.53 7.10
CA PRO A 62 9.28 12.27 7.82
C PRO A 62 8.97 11.77 9.24
N ILE A 63 9.79 10.86 9.75
CA ILE A 63 9.76 10.43 11.15
C ILE A 63 10.58 11.38 12.00
N ASP A 64 10.27 11.46 13.30
CA ASP A 64 11.00 12.29 14.26
C ASP A 64 12.11 11.50 14.96
N SER A 65 11.89 10.20 15.18
CA SER A 65 12.91 9.28 15.70
C SER A 65 12.64 7.84 15.26
N GLY A 66 13.60 6.96 15.50
CA GLY A 66 13.59 5.58 15.05
C GLY A 66 14.25 5.39 13.70
N THR A 67 14.13 4.19 13.14
CA THR A 67 14.69 3.84 11.83
C THR A 67 13.69 3.10 10.96
N ILE A 68 13.75 3.34 9.66
CA ILE A 68 12.99 2.57 8.66
C ILE A 68 13.98 2.06 7.62
N THR A 69 13.94 0.75 7.35
CA THR A 69 14.69 0.15 6.26
C THR A 69 13.76 -0.48 5.25
N ILE A 70 14.13 -0.42 3.98
CA ILE A 70 13.44 -1.10 2.87
C ILE A 70 14.46 -1.95 2.14
N ASP A 71 14.20 -3.25 2.04
CA ASP A 71 15.11 -4.19 1.40
C ASP A 71 16.53 -4.11 2.01
N GLY A 72 16.61 -3.98 3.35
CA GLY A 72 17.84 -3.82 4.10
C GLY A 72 18.54 -2.47 3.99
N GLN A 73 18.00 -1.52 3.21
CA GLN A 73 18.57 -0.18 3.05
C GLN A 73 17.81 0.82 3.93
N GLU A 74 18.54 1.57 4.74
CA GLU A 74 17.93 2.63 5.55
C GLU A 74 17.34 3.72 4.65
N LEU A 75 16.15 4.19 5.02
CA LEU A 75 15.40 5.19 4.28
C LEU A 75 16.11 6.55 4.32
N PRO A 76 16.69 7.05 3.22
CA PRO A 76 17.43 8.31 3.20
C PRO A 76 16.54 9.50 3.55
N ALA A 77 17.14 10.56 4.13
CA ALA A 77 16.41 11.78 4.47
C ALA A 77 15.86 12.49 3.22
N GLU A 78 16.70 12.60 2.18
CA GLU A 78 16.38 13.34 0.95
C GLU A 78 17.33 12.96 -0.19
N GLY A 79 17.12 13.57 -1.35
CA GLY A 79 18.02 13.49 -2.49
C GLY A 79 17.77 12.31 -3.42
N ARG A 80 18.77 12.00 -4.25
CA ARG A 80 18.66 11.00 -5.32
C ARG A 80 18.43 9.59 -4.77
N GLN A 81 19.06 9.24 -3.68
CA GLN A 81 18.91 7.91 -3.06
C GLN A 81 17.48 7.68 -2.57
N LEU A 82 16.83 8.71 -1.99
CA LEU A 82 15.41 8.62 -1.63
C LEU A 82 14.52 8.45 -2.88
N ALA A 83 14.81 9.14 -3.97
CA ALA A 83 14.06 9.00 -5.22
C ALA A 83 14.21 7.59 -5.83
N GLU A 84 15.41 7.01 -5.76
CA GLU A 84 15.69 5.64 -6.19
C GLU A 84 14.92 4.63 -5.32
N LEU A 85 14.97 4.76 -4.00
CA LEU A 85 14.24 3.89 -3.08
C LEU A 85 12.72 4.01 -3.26
N ARG A 86 12.20 5.23 -3.44
CA ARG A 86 10.77 5.44 -3.76
C ARG A 86 10.32 4.77 -5.07
N SER A 87 11.24 4.51 -6.00
CA SER A 87 10.91 3.74 -7.21
C SER A 87 10.61 2.27 -6.92
N ASP A 88 11.11 1.74 -5.81
CA ASP A 88 10.89 0.37 -5.36
C ASP A 88 9.65 0.23 -4.48
N VAL A 89 9.02 1.36 -4.10
CA VAL A 89 7.82 1.41 -3.25
C VAL A 89 6.66 2.03 -4.01
N GLY A 90 5.74 1.21 -4.47
CA GLY A 90 4.49 1.68 -5.06
C GLY A 90 3.52 2.14 -3.97
N MET A 91 2.78 3.22 -4.23
CA MET A 91 1.74 3.68 -3.31
C MET A 91 0.46 4.01 -4.06
N VAL A 92 -0.65 3.52 -3.51
CA VAL A 92 -2.01 3.77 -3.96
C VAL A 92 -2.76 4.48 -2.84
N PHE A 93 -3.33 5.63 -3.14
CA PHE A 93 -4.01 6.51 -2.18
C PHE A 93 -5.53 6.31 -2.25
N GLN A 94 -6.21 6.79 -1.22
CA GLN A 94 -7.66 6.93 -1.17
C GLN A 94 -8.19 7.77 -2.34
N SER A 95 -7.54 8.90 -2.65
CA SER A 95 -7.78 9.68 -3.85
C SER A 95 -6.93 9.14 -4.98
N PHE A 96 -7.47 8.96 -6.15
CA PHE A 96 -6.82 8.30 -7.30
C PHE A 96 -5.53 9.00 -7.75
N ASN A 97 -5.45 10.33 -7.56
CA ASN A 97 -4.31 11.20 -7.88
C ASN A 97 -3.82 11.07 -9.33
N LEU A 98 -4.73 10.81 -10.28
CA LEU A 98 -4.40 10.76 -11.70
C LEU A 98 -4.18 12.15 -12.26
N PHE A 99 -3.27 12.26 -13.22
CA PHE A 99 -3.02 13.50 -13.96
C PHE A 99 -4.21 13.78 -14.90
N ALA A 100 -5.06 14.73 -14.56
CA ALA A 100 -6.31 15.02 -15.26
C ALA A 100 -6.12 15.41 -16.74
N HIS A 101 -4.96 16.01 -17.08
CA HIS A 101 -4.60 16.47 -18.42
C HIS A 101 -3.90 15.41 -19.29
N LYS A 102 -3.81 14.18 -18.79
CA LYS A 102 -3.18 13.03 -19.49
C LYS A 102 -4.19 11.93 -19.71
N THR A 103 -4.04 11.21 -20.81
CA THR A 103 -4.81 9.99 -21.03
C THR A 103 -4.47 8.93 -19.98
N ILE A 104 -5.28 7.88 -19.89
CA ILE A 104 -5.06 6.76 -18.98
C ILE A 104 -3.73 6.07 -19.28
N LEU A 105 -3.45 5.80 -20.57
CA LEU A 105 -2.19 5.20 -20.97
C LEU A 105 -0.99 6.11 -20.65
N GLU A 106 -1.12 7.41 -20.85
CA GLU A 106 -0.07 8.37 -20.50
C GLU A 106 0.16 8.46 -18.98
N ASN A 107 -0.89 8.35 -18.16
CA ASN A 107 -0.77 8.29 -16.70
C ASN A 107 0.12 7.12 -16.27
N VAL A 108 -0.07 5.94 -16.84
CA VAL A 108 0.69 4.73 -16.49
C VAL A 108 2.11 4.77 -17.05
N ALA A 109 2.30 5.22 -18.32
CA ALA A 109 3.60 5.25 -18.97
C ALA A 109 4.53 6.40 -18.51
N LEU A 110 4.01 7.38 -17.74
CA LEU A 110 4.75 8.59 -17.40
C LEU A 110 5.99 8.33 -16.56
N ALA A 111 5.83 7.62 -15.44
CA ALA A 111 6.91 7.38 -14.49
C ALA A 111 8.03 6.50 -15.10
N PRO A 112 7.77 5.38 -15.76
CA PRO A 112 8.80 4.63 -16.49
C PRO A 112 9.58 5.48 -17.46
N THR A 113 8.90 6.32 -18.25
CA THR A 113 9.54 7.19 -19.24
C THR A 113 10.40 8.28 -18.60
N LYS A 114 9.88 8.96 -17.56
CA LYS A 114 10.54 10.14 -16.96
C LYS A 114 11.61 9.76 -15.94
N VAL A 115 11.34 8.77 -15.10
CA VAL A 115 12.21 8.37 -13.99
C VAL A 115 13.20 7.30 -14.43
N ARG A 116 12.73 6.17 -15.00
CA ARG A 116 13.57 5.06 -15.44
C ARG A 116 14.19 5.25 -16.82
N LYS A 117 13.82 6.34 -17.54
CA LYS A 117 14.28 6.63 -18.89
C LYS A 117 13.96 5.51 -19.90
N THR A 118 12.93 4.73 -19.63
CA THR A 118 12.44 3.70 -20.55
C THR A 118 12.03 4.35 -21.88
N PRO A 119 12.42 3.79 -23.04
CA PRO A 119 11.98 4.28 -24.35
C PRO A 119 10.45 4.38 -24.40
N LYS A 120 9.94 5.47 -24.99
CA LYS A 120 8.51 5.81 -24.97
C LYS A 120 7.61 4.69 -25.47
N GLU A 121 7.97 4.05 -26.59
CA GLU A 121 7.18 2.95 -27.17
C GLU A 121 7.15 1.73 -26.25
N ARG A 122 8.29 1.37 -25.67
CA ARG A 122 8.36 0.28 -24.71
C ARG A 122 7.52 0.59 -23.45
N ALA A 123 7.62 1.81 -22.90
CA ALA A 123 6.83 2.23 -21.75
C ALA A 123 5.32 2.19 -22.05
N ARG A 124 4.89 2.52 -23.28
CA ARG A 124 3.48 2.42 -23.71
C ARG A 124 3.01 0.97 -23.81
N THR A 125 3.84 0.09 -24.37
CA THR A 125 3.52 -1.35 -24.47
C THR A 125 3.38 -1.97 -23.08
N GLU A 126 4.34 -1.71 -22.18
CA GLU A 126 4.32 -2.19 -20.80
C GLU A 126 3.10 -1.62 -20.02
N ALA A 127 2.80 -0.32 -20.22
CA ALA A 127 1.63 0.32 -19.62
C ALA A 127 0.32 -0.30 -20.10
N MET A 128 0.19 -0.62 -21.41
CA MET A 128 -1.00 -1.28 -21.94
C MET A 128 -1.19 -2.66 -21.32
N ALA A 129 -0.14 -3.46 -21.20
CA ALA A 129 -0.21 -4.77 -20.54
C ALA A 129 -0.66 -4.66 -19.06
N LEU A 130 -0.24 -3.61 -18.35
CA LEU A 130 -0.70 -3.35 -16.98
C LEU A 130 -2.17 -2.94 -16.95
N LEU A 131 -2.63 -2.12 -17.90
CA LEU A 131 -4.05 -1.76 -18.02
C LEU A 131 -4.92 -2.97 -18.34
N GLU A 132 -4.43 -3.92 -19.16
CA GLU A 132 -5.08 -5.21 -19.40
C GLU A 132 -5.17 -6.03 -18.11
N ARG A 133 -4.06 -6.13 -17.37
CA ARG A 133 -3.99 -6.86 -16.09
C ARG A 133 -5.01 -6.34 -15.06
N VAL A 134 -5.27 -5.04 -15.02
CA VAL A 134 -6.26 -4.45 -14.12
C VAL A 134 -7.65 -4.26 -14.77
N GLY A 135 -7.86 -4.77 -15.99
CA GLY A 135 -9.15 -4.81 -16.68
C GLY A 135 -9.69 -3.46 -17.15
N VAL A 136 -8.82 -2.51 -17.54
CA VAL A 136 -9.21 -1.18 -18.03
C VAL A 136 -8.49 -0.76 -19.32
N ALA A 137 -7.96 -1.71 -20.08
CA ALA A 137 -7.23 -1.42 -21.34
C ALA A 137 -8.09 -0.68 -22.37
N ASN A 138 -9.40 -0.96 -22.43
CA ASN A 138 -10.36 -0.29 -23.31
C ASN A 138 -10.60 1.19 -22.97
N GLN A 139 -10.02 1.67 -21.87
CA GLN A 139 -10.09 3.07 -21.43
C GLN A 139 -8.78 3.83 -21.71
N ALA A 140 -7.77 3.21 -22.36
CA ALA A 140 -6.40 3.73 -22.50
C ALA A 140 -6.32 5.15 -23.07
N ASP A 141 -7.17 5.49 -24.04
CA ASP A 141 -7.16 6.79 -24.72
C ASP A 141 -8.07 7.85 -24.06
N LYS A 142 -8.82 7.45 -23.01
CA LYS A 142 -9.68 8.37 -22.26
C LYS A 142 -8.90 9.16 -21.23
N TYR A 143 -9.53 10.21 -20.71
CA TYR A 143 -9.04 11.02 -19.59
C TYR A 143 -9.69 10.57 -18.27
N PRO A 144 -9.06 10.82 -17.11
CA PRO A 144 -9.58 10.38 -15.81
C PRO A 144 -11.04 10.76 -15.55
N ALA A 145 -11.45 11.97 -15.92
CA ALA A 145 -12.84 12.44 -15.71
C ALA A 145 -13.91 11.64 -16.48
N GLN A 146 -13.51 10.78 -17.42
CA GLN A 146 -14.41 9.93 -18.22
C GLN A 146 -14.54 8.52 -17.63
N LEU A 147 -13.87 8.23 -16.52
CA LEU A 147 -13.84 6.92 -15.87
C LEU A 147 -14.64 6.93 -14.56
N SER A 148 -15.23 5.79 -14.22
CA SER A 148 -15.79 5.57 -12.88
C SER A 148 -14.69 5.59 -11.80
N GLY A 149 -15.06 5.78 -10.54
CA GLY A 149 -14.11 5.76 -9.42
C GLY A 149 -13.31 4.44 -9.36
N GLY A 150 -13.97 3.30 -9.50
CA GLY A 150 -13.31 1.99 -9.52
C GLY A 150 -12.35 1.81 -10.70
N GLN A 151 -12.70 2.33 -11.88
CA GLN A 151 -11.78 2.34 -13.03
C GLN A 151 -10.57 3.24 -12.75
N GLN A 152 -10.77 4.44 -12.20
CA GLN A 152 -9.68 5.34 -11.84
C GLN A 152 -8.74 4.71 -10.81
N GLN A 153 -9.28 4.01 -9.81
CA GLN A 153 -8.47 3.32 -8.80
C GLN A 153 -7.66 2.18 -9.41
N ARG A 154 -8.24 1.39 -10.31
CA ARG A 154 -7.49 0.34 -11.02
C ARG A 154 -6.37 0.93 -11.90
N VAL A 155 -6.59 2.08 -12.51
CA VAL A 155 -5.53 2.83 -13.22
C VAL A 155 -4.44 3.30 -12.25
N ALA A 156 -4.80 3.79 -11.04
CA ALA A 156 -3.82 4.18 -10.02
C ALA A 156 -2.95 2.99 -9.57
N ILE A 157 -3.55 1.80 -9.44
CA ILE A 157 -2.81 0.56 -9.19
C ILE A 157 -1.87 0.24 -10.35
N ALA A 158 -2.34 0.26 -11.61
CA ALA A 158 -1.51 0.01 -12.79
C ALA A 158 -0.34 1.00 -12.88
N ARG A 159 -0.58 2.28 -12.60
CA ARG A 159 0.45 3.33 -12.58
C ARG A 159 1.53 3.05 -11.53
N SER A 160 1.14 2.59 -10.34
CA SER A 160 2.08 2.22 -9.29
C SER A 160 2.91 0.99 -9.68
N LEU A 161 2.27 -0.01 -10.27
CA LEU A 161 2.93 -1.23 -10.78
C LEU A 161 3.89 -0.95 -11.94
N ALA A 162 3.68 0.12 -12.73
CA ALA A 162 4.52 0.45 -13.88
C ALA A 162 5.98 0.75 -13.50
N MET A 163 6.24 1.07 -12.23
CA MET A 163 7.60 1.21 -11.70
C MET A 163 8.22 -0.12 -11.27
N ASN A 164 7.54 -1.26 -11.46
CA ASN A 164 7.97 -2.58 -10.99
C ASN A 164 8.46 -2.55 -9.53
N PRO A 165 7.61 -2.11 -8.60
CA PRO A 165 7.99 -1.94 -7.21
C PRO A 165 8.20 -3.28 -6.52
N LYS A 166 9.05 -3.31 -5.47
CA LYS A 166 9.27 -4.46 -4.59
C LYS A 166 8.16 -4.60 -3.54
N VAL A 167 7.51 -3.50 -3.20
CA VAL A 167 6.41 -3.44 -2.22
C VAL A 167 5.33 -2.47 -2.68
N MET A 168 4.08 -2.81 -2.42
CA MET A 168 2.91 -1.96 -2.66
C MET A 168 2.28 -1.52 -1.35
N LEU A 169 2.11 -0.23 -1.18
CA LEU A 169 1.41 0.39 -0.07
C LEU A 169 0.02 0.84 -0.54
N PHE A 170 -1.02 0.49 0.22
CA PHE A 170 -2.39 0.89 -0.06
C PHE A 170 -2.95 1.67 1.14
N ASP A 171 -3.29 2.94 0.94
CA ASP A 171 -3.88 3.82 1.96
C ASP A 171 -5.38 3.99 1.66
N GLU A 172 -6.21 3.11 2.23
CA GLU A 172 -7.67 3.07 2.08
C GLU A 172 -8.16 3.11 0.61
N PRO A 173 -7.73 2.17 -0.24
CA PRO A 173 -7.93 2.25 -1.69
C PRO A 173 -9.40 2.19 -2.15
N THR A 174 -10.32 1.80 -1.26
CA THR A 174 -11.75 1.61 -1.57
C THR A 174 -12.67 2.64 -0.92
N SER A 175 -12.17 3.47 0.00
CA SER A 175 -13.01 4.34 0.83
C SER A 175 -13.71 5.48 0.07
N ALA A 176 -13.24 5.81 -1.15
CA ALA A 176 -13.86 6.81 -2.03
C ALA A 176 -14.74 6.19 -3.12
N LEU A 177 -15.06 4.89 -3.02
CA LEU A 177 -15.77 4.14 -4.05
C LEU A 177 -17.19 3.77 -3.61
N ASP A 178 -18.09 3.69 -4.58
CA ASP A 178 -19.40 3.10 -4.38
C ASP A 178 -19.27 1.57 -4.16
N PRO A 179 -20.17 0.95 -3.38
CA PRO A 179 -20.09 -0.48 -3.02
C PRO A 179 -19.97 -1.42 -4.22
N GLU A 180 -20.59 -1.09 -5.35
CA GLU A 180 -20.54 -1.89 -6.57
C GLU A 180 -19.14 -1.94 -7.19
N MET A 181 -18.33 -0.89 -6.99
CA MET A 181 -16.99 -0.77 -7.56
C MET A 181 -15.89 -1.37 -6.67
N ILE A 182 -16.16 -1.56 -5.38
CA ILE A 182 -15.20 -2.07 -4.39
C ILE A 182 -14.68 -3.45 -4.80
N ASN A 183 -15.57 -4.35 -5.20
CA ASN A 183 -15.21 -5.73 -5.53
C ASN A 183 -14.22 -5.84 -6.69
N GLU A 184 -14.31 -4.95 -7.70
CA GLU A 184 -13.40 -4.94 -8.84
C GLU A 184 -11.98 -4.55 -8.42
N VAL A 185 -11.85 -3.58 -7.50
CA VAL A 185 -10.54 -3.15 -6.96
C VAL A 185 -9.96 -4.23 -6.06
N LEU A 186 -10.77 -4.82 -5.17
CA LEU A 186 -10.34 -5.91 -4.30
C LEU A 186 -9.90 -7.16 -5.08
N ALA A 187 -10.54 -7.46 -6.20
CA ALA A 187 -10.13 -8.56 -7.08
C ALA A 187 -8.72 -8.34 -7.65
N VAL A 188 -8.41 -7.11 -8.11
CA VAL A 188 -7.06 -6.75 -8.55
C VAL A 188 -6.05 -6.88 -7.41
N MET A 189 -6.38 -6.39 -6.21
CA MET A 189 -5.48 -6.49 -5.05
C MET A 189 -5.25 -7.95 -4.63
N SER A 190 -6.29 -8.79 -4.65
CA SER A 190 -6.16 -10.23 -4.37
C SER A 190 -5.26 -10.93 -5.38
N ALA A 191 -5.41 -10.62 -6.68
CA ALA A 191 -4.54 -11.17 -7.71
C ALA A 191 -3.06 -10.73 -7.57
N LEU A 192 -2.80 -9.55 -6.98
CA LEU A 192 -1.44 -9.11 -6.65
C LEU A 192 -0.88 -9.89 -5.45
N ALA A 193 -1.70 -10.15 -4.43
CA ALA A 193 -1.35 -10.97 -3.27
C ALA A 193 -1.02 -12.41 -3.69
N ASP A 194 -1.89 -13.04 -4.47
CA ASP A 194 -1.70 -14.39 -5.02
C ASP A 194 -0.44 -14.49 -5.90
N GLY A 195 -0.08 -13.38 -6.56
CA GLY A 195 1.15 -13.25 -7.34
C GLY A 195 2.43 -13.03 -6.50
N GLY A 196 2.36 -13.07 -5.17
CA GLY A 196 3.50 -12.93 -4.27
C GLY A 196 4.00 -11.49 -4.10
N MET A 197 3.18 -10.48 -4.40
CA MET A 197 3.52 -9.08 -4.15
C MET A 197 3.56 -8.80 -2.66
N THR A 198 4.65 -8.21 -2.16
CA THR A 198 4.70 -7.70 -0.79
C THR A 198 3.75 -6.51 -0.66
N MET A 199 2.84 -6.54 0.30
CA MET A 199 1.81 -5.52 0.42
C MET A 199 1.61 -5.08 1.88
N LEU A 200 1.46 -3.77 2.10
CA LEU A 200 0.90 -3.21 3.33
C LEU A 200 -0.39 -2.46 2.96
N VAL A 201 -1.51 -2.91 3.50
CA VAL A 201 -2.84 -2.47 3.09
C VAL A 201 -3.60 -1.92 4.28
N ILE A 202 -3.91 -0.63 4.27
CA ILE A 202 -4.89 -0.03 5.18
C ILE A 202 -6.25 -0.13 4.50
N THR A 203 -7.20 -0.78 5.15
CA THR A 203 -8.55 -0.96 4.60
C THR A 203 -9.59 -1.16 5.69
N HIS A 204 -10.85 -0.93 5.35
CA HIS A 204 -12.02 -1.30 6.15
C HIS A 204 -12.72 -2.56 5.60
N GLU A 205 -12.17 -3.18 4.53
CA GLU A 205 -12.72 -4.36 3.88
C GLU A 205 -12.33 -5.64 4.64
N MET A 206 -13.12 -6.02 5.67
CA MET A 206 -12.83 -7.19 6.52
C MET A 206 -12.79 -8.50 5.72
N GLY A 207 -13.60 -8.60 4.66
CA GLY A 207 -13.60 -9.76 3.76
C GLY A 207 -12.27 -9.92 3.02
N PHE A 208 -11.65 -8.83 2.60
CA PHE A 208 -10.30 -8.84 2.00
C PHE A 208 -9.25 -9.22 3.06
N ALA A 209 -9.28 -8.58 4.23
CA ALA A 209 -8.35 -8.86 5.31
C ALA A 209 -8.34 -10.35 5.71
N ARG A 210 -9.53 -10.98 5.79
CA ARG A 210 -9.66 -12.41 6.12
C ARG A 210 -9.09 -13.35 5.06
N ARG A 211 -9.20 -12.98 3.77
CA ARG A 211 -8.82 -13.89 2.67
C ARG A 211 -7.41 -13.69 2.15
N ALA A 212 -6.95 -12.45 2.13
CA ALA A 212 -5.71 -12.08 1.44
C ALA A 212 -4.55 -11.74 2.38
N ALA A 213 -4.81 -11.43 3.66
CA ALA A 213 -3.74 -11.10 4.59
C ALA A 213 -3.06 -12.36 5.13
N ASP A 214 -1.74 -12.31 5.23
CA ASP A 214 -0.94 -13.25 6.02
C ASP A 214 -0.97 -12.85 7.50
N ARG A 215 -1.05 -11.53 7.76
CA ARG A 215 -1.04 -10.95 9.11
C ARG A 215 -1.91 -9.70 9.19
N VAL A 216 -2.59 -9.55 10.31
CA VAL A 216 -3.37 -8.36 10.68
C VAL A 216 -2.65 -7.62 11.79
N VAL A 217 -2.34 -6.36 11.53
CA VAL A 217 -1.77 -5.41 12.50
C VAL A 217 -2.87 -4.45 12.94
N PHE A 218 -3.21 -4.46 14.21
CA PHE A 218 -4.23 -3.57 14.75
C PHE A 218 -3.61 -2.40 15.50
N MET A 219 -3.92 -1.18 15.04
CA MET A 219 -3.43 0.06 15.63
C MET A 219 -4.52 0.76 16.45
N SER A 220 -4.16 1.25 17.62
CA SER A 220 -4.96 2.17 18.43
C SER A 220 -4.07 3.21 19.09
N ASP A 221 -4.55 4.45 19.16
CA ASP A 221 -3.91 5.55 19.88
C ASP A 221 -2.42 5.78 19.51
N GLY A 222 -2.08 5.52 18.26
CA GLY A 222 -0.73 5.71 17.72
C GLY A 222 0.23 4.53 17.90
N ALA A 223 -0.22 3.42 18.48
CA ALA A 223 0.61 2.23 18.73
C ALA A 223 0.03 0.99 18.03
N ILE A 224 0.90 0.01 17.74
CA ILE A 224 0.48 -1.35 17.38
C ILE A 224 0.10 -2.06 18.68
N VAL A 225 -1.18 -2.46 18.80
CA VAL A 225 -1.71 -3.12 20.01
C VAL A 225 -1.95 -4.60 19.84
N GLU A 226 -2.09 -5.06 18.60
CA GLU A 226 -2.21 -6.49 18.30
C GLU A 226 -1.63 -6.78 16.92
N ASP A 227 -0.94 -7.90 16.78
CA ASP A 227 -0.35 -8.40 15.54
C ASP A 227 -0.54 -9.93 15.54
N ALA A 228 -1.37 -10.44 14.63
CA ALA A 228 -1.76 -11.84 14.61
C ALA A 228 -2.16 -12.31 13.20
N PRO A 229 -2.15 -13.63 12.93
CA PRO A 229 -2.78 -14.19 11.73
C PRO A 229 -4.28 -13.82 11.68
N PRO A 230 -4.88 -13.67 10.47
CA PRO A 230 -6.27 -13.26 10.32
C PRO A 230 -7.25 -14.14 11.10
N GLU A 231 -7.09 -15.46 11.03
CA GLU A 231 -7.96 -16.39 11.75
C GLU A 231 -7.97 -16.12 13.26
N GLU A 232 -6.81 -15.90 13.87
CA GLU A 232 -6.68 -15.59 15.29
C GLU A 232 -7.27 -14.22 15.61
N PHE A 233 -6.90 -13.19 14.86
CA PHE A 233 -7.38 -11.83 15.09
C PHE A 233 -8.91 -11.72 15.04
N PHE A 234 -9.54 -12.33 14.03
CA PHE A 234 -10.98 -12.21 13.83
C PHE A 234 -11.83 -13.16 14.71
N SER A 235 -11.27 -14.29 15.17
CA SER A 235 -12.02 -15.26 15.97
C SER A 235 -11.76 -15.12 17.47
N ARG A 236 -10.54 -14.75 17.84
CA ARG A 236 -10.08 -14.69 19.24
C ARG A 236 -9.14 -13.49 19.47
N PRO A 237 -9.61 -12.24 19.25
CA PRO A 237 -8.79 -11.06 19.51
C PRO A 237 -8.33 -11.04 20.96
N LYS A 238 -7.06 -10.74 21.18
CA LYS A 238 -6.43 -10.79 22.51
C LYS A 238 -6.72 -9.53 23.33
N THR A 239 -6.65 -8.37 22.68
CA THR A 239 -6.78 -7.08 23.35
C THR A 239 -8.25 -6.63 23.46
N ASP A 240 -8.60 -5.95 24.53
CA ASP A 240 -9.97 -5.43 24.69
C ASP A 240 -10.31 -4.37 23.64
N ARG A 241 -9.32 -3.61 23.20
CA ARG A 241 -9.49 -2.63 22.10
C ARG A 241 -9.82 -3.31 20.77
N ALA A 242 -9.17 -4.44 20.45
CA ALA A 242 -9.50 -5.20 19.25
C ALA A 242 -10.90 -5.83 19.33
N LYS A 243 -11.29 -6.37 20.51
CA LYS A 243 -12.64 -6.89 20.74
C LYS A 243 -13.71 -5.83 20.56
N GLU A 244 -13.52 -4.64 21.15
CA GLU A 244 -14.43 -3.51 21.01
C GLU A 244 -14.57 -3.07 19.54
N PHE A 245 -13.44 -2.94 18.84
CA PHE A 245 -13.40 -2.57 17.42
C PHE A 245 -14.16 -3.57 16.55
N LEU A 246 -13.85 -4.86 16.70
CA LEU A 246 -14.51 -5.91 15.92
C LEU A 246 -16.00 -6.02 16.26
N GLY A 247 -16.38 -5.87 17.52
CA GLY A 247 -17.77 -5.86 17.95
C GLY A 247 -18.59 -4.74 17.30
N LYS A 248 -18.00 -3.57 17.05
CA LYS A 248 -18.66 -2.46 16.35
C LYS A 248 -18.81 -2.70 14.85
N ILE A 249 -17.84 -3.36 14.21
CA ILE A 249 -17.85 -3.56 12.77
C ILE A 249 -18.66 -4.79 12.35
N LEU A 250 -18.62 -5.86 13.13
CA LEU A 250 -19.30 -7.12 12.79
C LEU A 250 -20.81 -7.11 13.13
N ASN A 251 -21.28 -6.13 13.92
CA ASN A 251 -22.68 -5.96 14.28
C ASN A 251 -23.40 -4.91 13.40
N HIS A 252 -22.76 -4.42 12.36
CA HIS A 252 -23.33 -3.59 11.29
C HIS A 252 -23.28 -4.36 9.97
#